data_53f48f234a9e2aa6b8f6699664ccd9b8
#
_entry.id   53f48f234a9e2aa6b8f6699664ccd9b8
#
_cell.length_a   1.000
_cell.length_b   1.000
_cell.length_c   1.000
_cell.angle_alpha   90.00
_cell.angle_beta   90.00
_cell.angle_gamma   90.00
#
_symmetry.space_group_name_H-M   'P 1'
#
loop_
_entity.id
_entity.type
_entity.pdbx_description
1 polymer ?
#
loop_
_entity_poly.entity_id
_entity_poly.type
_entity_poly.pdbx_seq_one_letter_code
_entity_poly.pdbx_strand_id
1 'polypeptide(L)'
;KAEAALRARRTSSLAFEGPADEAPAISKEFEYTPRHRLVLAGRGAIFRSMAQIGRATGYDVFALSPELSDLDAVRPVLNAEPVHLMSPNSSMPLDMLDAHSAFLTLFHDHDWEPALLRAALDTPARFIGSLGSRRTHEMRKETLRQMKVPEASISRLRGPIGLVPSLRDASSIAVSALAEIIAEFRN
;
A
#
# COMPACT_ATOMS: atom_id res chain seq x y z
N LYS A 1 2.61 -6.53 26.58
CA LYS A 1 2.05 -5.24 26.05
C LYS A 1 2.46 -5.04 24.58
N ALA A 2 3.77 -5.07 24.26
CA ALA A 2 4.27 -4.93 22.89
C ALA A 2 3.74 -6.01 21.93
N GLU A 3 3.74 -7.29 22.36
CA GLU A 3 3.24 -8.39 21.53
C GLU A 3 1.75 -8.23 21.20
N ALA A 4 0.93 -7.79 22.14
CA ALA A 4 -0.49 -7.52 21.90
C ALA A 4 -0.68 -6.33 20.93
N ALA A 5 0.15 -5.29 21.03
CA ALA A 5 0.10 -4.16 20.11
C ALA A 5 0.54 -4.56 18.69
N LEU A 6 1.58 -5.38 18.54
CA LEU A 6 2.04 -5.92 17.27
C LEU A 6 0.99 -6.81 16.60
N ARG A 7 0.33 -7.69 17.38
CA ARG A 7 -0.80 -8.50 16.87
C ARG A 7 -1.98 -7.64 16.42
N ALA A 8 -2.26 -6.55 17.15
CA ALA A 8 -3.28 -5.56 16.78
C ALA A 8 -2.79 -4.55 15.73
N ARG A 9 -1.59 -4.74 15.17
CA ARG A 9 -0.93 -3.87 14.21
C ARG A 9 -0.91 -2.40 14.62
N ARG A 10 -0.46 -2.16 15.85
CA ARG A 10 -0.24 -0.81 16.42
C ARG A 10 1.21 -0.66 16.85
N THR A 11 1.77 0.51 16.60
CA THR A 11 3.08 0.88 17.15
C THR A 11 3.05 0.81 18.68
N SER A 12 4.12 0.30 19.26
CA SER A 12 4.28 0.18 20.70
C SER A 12 5.71 0.47 21.09
N SER A 13 5.91 1.15 22.22
CA SER A 13 7.21 1.36 22.83
C SER A 13 7.41 0.46 24.05
N LEU A 14 8.65 0.04 24.29
CA LEU A 14 9.11 -0.64 25.48
C LEU A 14 10.28 0.15 26.06
N ALA A 15 10.11 0.62 27.28
CA ALA A 15 11.18 1.18 28.08
C ALA A 15 11.79 0.07 28.95
N PHE A 16 13.12 -0.01 28.99
CA PHE A 16 13.87 -0.84 29.90
C PHE A 16 14.61 0.08 30.88
N GLU A 17 14.31 -0.08 32.16
CA GLU A 17 15.07 0.55 33.22
C GLU A 17 16.14 -0.45 33.69
N GLY A 18 17.41 -0.03 33.71
CA GLY A 18 18.50 -0.82 34.28
C GLY A 18 18.33 -1.01 35.77
N PRO A 19 19.08 -1.94 36.41
CA PRO A 19 19.04 -2.12 37.86
C PRO A 19 19.38 -0.81 38.59
N ALA A 20 18.64 -0.51 39.65
CA ALA A 20 18.68 0.76 40.35
C ALA A 20 20.03 1.07 41.04
N ASP A 21 20.93 0.09 41.13
CA ASP A 21 22.22 0.20 41.82
C ASP A 21 23.41 0.63 40.93
N GLU A 22 23.20 0.78 39.60
CA GLU A 22 24.22 1.25 38.66
C GLU A 22 23.85 2.65 38.13
N ALA A 23 24.53 3.66 38.57
CA ALA A 23 24.37 5.02 38.03
C ALA A 23 25.36 5.26 36.87
N PRO A 24 24.85 5.88 35.73
CA PRO A 24 23.49 6.36 35.50
C PRO A 24 22.58 5.24 34.96
N ALA A 25 21.33 5.21 35.40
CA ALA A 25 20.31 4.30 34.88
C ALA A 25 20.14 4.56 33.38
N ILE A 26 20.54 3.60 32.54
CA ILE A 26 20.37 3.68 31.09
C ILE A 26 18.91 3.27 30.81
N SER A 27 18.05 4.26 30.61
CA SER A 27 16.71 4.04 30.05
C SER A 27 16.83 3.92 28.52
N LYS A 28 16.52 2.75 27.97
CA LYS A 28 16.41 2.56 26.51
C LYS A 28 14.95 2.34 26.16
N GLU A 29 14.44 3.21 25.29
CA GLU A 29 13.13 3.05 24.69
C GLU A 29 13.27 2.42 23.30
N PHE A 30 12.54 1.33 23.06
CA PHE A 30 12.48 0.66 21.77
C PHE A 30 11.09 0.84 21.19
N GLU A 31 11.01 1.40 19.99
CA GLU A 31 9.78 1.52 19.25
C GLU A 31 9.61 0.32 18.32
N TYR A 32 8.48 -0.36 18.44
CA TYR A 32 8.11 -1.49 17.60
C TYR A 32 6.99 -1.07 16.65
N THR A 33 7.32 -1.01 15.35
CA THR A 33 6.33 -0.73 14.31
C THR A 33 5.97 -2.03 13.58
N PRO A 34 4.68 -2.30 13.30
CA PRO A 34 4.27 -3.44 12.49
C PRO A 34 4.90 -3.37 11.10
N ARG A 35 5.16 -4.53 10.48
CA ARG A 35 5.60 -4.55 9.08
C ARG A 35 4.59 -3.82 8.21
N HIS A 36 5.09 -2.99 7.30
CA HIS A 36 4.23 -2.29 6.36
C HIS A 36 3.62 -3.26 5.36
N ARG A 37 2.36 -3.05 5.01
CA ARG A 37 1.65 -3.80 3.98
C ARG A 37 1.67 -3.05 2.66
N LEU A 38 1.87 -3.80 1.58
CA LEU A 38 1.76 -3.33 0.21
C LEU A 38 0.66 -4.14 -0.47
N VAL A 39 -0.49 -3.51 -0.69
CA VAL A 39 -1.65 -4.12 -1.31
C VAL A 39 -1.75 -3.61 -2.75
N LEU A 40 -1.63 -4.51 -3.70
CA LEU A 40 -1.54 -4.22 -5.12
C LEU A 40 -2.81 -4.70 -5.82
N ALA A 41 -3.51 -3.81 -6.49
CA ALA A 41 -4.61 -4.12 -7.38
C ALA A 41 -4.20 -3.77 -8.81
N GLY A 42 -4.09 -4.75 -9.70
CA GLY A 42 -3.60 -4.45 -11.05
C GLY A 42 -3.28 -5.67 -11.89
N ARG A 43 -2.57 -5.43 -12.99
CA ARG A 43 -2.11 -6.47 -13.91
C ARG A 43 -0.86 -6.05 -14.68
N GLY A 44 -0.19 -7.03 -15.29
CA GLY A 44 0.94 -6.82 -16.18
C GLY A 44 2.28 -6.61 -15.49
N ALA A 45 3.25 -6.14 -16.27
CA ALA A 45 4.65 -6.14 -15.85
C ALA A 45 4.93 -5.25 -14.63
N ILE A 46 4.30 -4.07 -14.52
CA ILE A 46 4.49 -3.15 -13.38
C ILE A 46 3.94 -3.77 -12.10
N PHE A 47 2.77 -4.41 -12.16
CA PHE A 47 2.17 -5.12 -11.05
C PHE A 47 3.10 -6.24 -10.52
N ARG A 48 3.63 -7.08 -11.42
CA ARG A 48 4.57 -8.14 -11.05
C ARG A 48 5.87 -7.60 -10.46
N SER A 49 6.47 -6.58 -11.10
CA SER A 49 7.69 -5.94 -10.59
C SER A 49 7.47 -5.32 -9.21
N MET A 50 6.33 -4.67 -8.99
CA MET A 50 5.99 -4.06 -7.71
C MET A 50 5.84 -5.09 -6.60
N ALA A 51 5.23 -6.25 -6.86
CA ALA A 51 5.11 -7.33 -5.90
C ALA A 51 6.49 -7.89 -5.51
N GLN A 52 7.36 -8.15 -6.49
CA GLN A 52 8.70 -8.68 -6.27
C GLN A 52 9.58 -7.71 -5.47
N ILE A 53 9.62 -6.44 -5.86
CA ILE A 53 10.45 -5.42 -5.21
C ILE A 53 9.89 -5.11 -3.81
N GLY A 54 8.58 -5.03 -3.63
CA GLY A 54 7.94 -4.85 -2.34
C GLY A 54 8.31 -5.96 -1.37
N ARG A 55 8.28 -7.22 -1.81
CA ARG A 55 8.71 -8.35 -0.99
C ARG A 55 10.20 -8.27 -0.63
N ALA A 56 11.05 -7.96 -1.62
CA ALA A 56 12.50 -7.85 -1.42
C ALA A 56 12.88 -6.73 -0.44
N THR A 57 12.06 -5.69 -0.32
CA THR A 57 12.25 -4.56 0.60
C THR A 57 11.55 -4.73 1.95
N GLY A 58 11.00 -5.93 2.23
CA GLY A 58 10.48 -6.30 3.55
C GLY A 58 9.00 -5.97 3.80
N TYR A 59 8.25 -5.58 2.77
CA TYR A 59 6.81 -5.40 2.89
C TYR A 59 6.08 -6.75 2.97
N ASP A 60 4.96 -6.77 3.68
CA ASP A 60 3.96 -7.83 3.54
C ASP A 60 3.12 -7.52 2.29
N VAL A 61 3.28 -8.34 1.24
CA VAL A 61 2.68 -8.08 -0.08
C VAL A 61 1.39 -8.86 -0.26
N PHE A 62 0.34 -8.18 -0.73
CA PHE A 62 -0.98 -8.72 -1.06
C PHE A 62 -1.34 -8.32 -2.49
N ALA A 63 -2.01 -9.19 -3.22
CA ALA A 63 -2.28 -8.99 -4.64
C ALA A 63 -3.74 -9.27 -5.00
N LEU A 64 -4.31 -8.38 -5.82
CA LEU A 64 -5.63 -8.47 -6.40
C LEU A 64 -5.51 -8.26 -7.91
N SER A 65 -5.99 -9.17 -8.73
CA SER A 65 -5.92 -9.04 -10.19
C SER A 65 -7.09 -9.75 -10.89
N PRO A 66 -7.60 -9.24 -12.03
CA PRO A 66 -8.48 -9.99 -12.88
C PRO A 66 -7.76 -11.06 -13.73
N GLU A 67 -6.41 -11.00 -13.78
CA GLU A 67 -5.60 -11.91 -14.59
C GLU A 67 -5.00 -13.02 -13.74
N LEU A 68 -5.45 -14.25 -13.91
CA LEU A 68 -4.95 -15.42 -13.18
C LEU A 68 -3.44 -15.63 -13.40
N SER A 69 -2.96 -15.42 -14.62
CA SER A 69 -1.55 -15.56 -14.95
C SER A 69 -0.64 -14.57 -14.17
N ASP A 70 -1.12 -13.36 -13.92
CA ASP A 70 -0.42 -12.39 -13.09
C ASP A 70 -0.42 -12.80 -11.62
N LEU A 71 -1.56 -13.31 -11.11
CA LEU A 71 -1.66 -13.83 -9.74
C LEU A 71 -0.72 -15.01 -9.52
N ASP A 72 -0.67 -15.95 -10.44
CA ASP A 72 0.24 -17.11 -10.36
C ASP A 72 1.72 -16.68 -10.38
N ALA A 73 2.05 -15.70 -11.21
CA ALA A 73 3.41 -15.18 -11.31
C ALA A 73 3.89 -14.50 -10.02
N VAL A 74 3.01 -13.86 -9.25
CA VAL A 74 3.39 -13.17 -8.00
C VAL A 74 3.15 -14.02 -6.75
N ARG A 75 2.39 -15.12 -6.83
CA ARG A 75 2.06 -15.99 -5.69
C ARG A 75 3.26 -16.32 -4.78
N PRO A 76 4.46 -16.66 -5.30
CA PRO A 76 5.61 -17.01 -4.44
C PRO A 76 6.11 -15.89 -3.52
N VAL A 77 5.76 -14.64 -3.81
CA VAL A 77 6.23 -13.46 -3.04
C VAL A 77 5.13 -12.86 -2.15
N LEU A 78 3.91 -13.41 -2.17
CA LEU A 78 2.79 -12.90 -1.39
C LEU A 78 2.78 -13.44 0.04
N ASN A 79 2.12 -12.69 0.92
CA ASN A 79 1.91 -13.06 2.33
C ASN A 79 0.56 -13.75 2.59
N ALA A 80 -0.31 -13.79 1.59
CA ALA A 80 -1.59 -14.50 1.62
C ALA A 80 -1.99 -14.92 0.21
N GLU A 81 -3.03 -15.76 0.11
CA GLU A 81 -3.61 -16.12 -1.19
C GLU A 81 -4.05 -14.87 -1.95
N PRO A 82 -3.68 -14.76 -3.23
CA PRO A 82 -4.09 -13.63 -4.06
C PRO A 82 -5.59 -13.66 -4.31
N VAL A 83 -6.16 -12.49 -4.55
CA VAL A 83 -7.58 -12.34 -4.82
C VAL A 83 -7.83 -12.18 -6.31
N HIS A 84 -8.64 -13.10 -6.88
CA HIS A 84 -9.09 -12.97 -8.25
C HIS A 84 -10.29 -12.02 -8.34
N LEU A 85 -10.12 -10.92 -9.05
CA LEU A 85 -11.16 -9.92 -9.29
C LEU A 85 -12.07 -10.39 -10.44
N MET A 86 -13.30 -10.76 -10.14
CA MET A 86 -14.25 -11.30 -11.11
C MET A 86 -15.03 -10.22 -11.87
N SER A 87 -15.13 -9.02 -11.32
CA SER A 87 -15.87 -7.90 -11.90
C SER A 87 -15.31 -6.56 -11.42
N PRO A 88 -15.31 -5.52 -12.26
CA PRO A 88 -14.90 -4.16 -11.88
C PRO A 88 -15.67 -3.58 -10.70
N ASN A 89 -16.91 -3.99 -10.51
CA ASN A 89 -17.78 -3.52 -9.44
C ASN A 89 -17.82 -4.47 -8.22
N SER A 90 -16.96 -5.47 -8.16
CA SER A 90 -16.88 -6.35 -7.00
C SER A 90 -16.55 -5.53 -5.76
N SER A 91 -17.42 -5.61 -4.76
CA SER A 91 -17.10 -5.09 -3.44
C SER A 91 -15.97 -5.95 -2.87
N MET A 92 -14.86 -5.31 -2.53
CA MET A 92 -13.73 -5.98 -1.92
C MET A 92 -13.65 -5.60 -0.46
N PRO A 93 -13.59 -6.57 0.46
CA PRO A 93 -13.19 -6.28 1.82
C PRO A 93 -11.71 -5.86 1.80
N LEU A 94 -11.46 -4.59 2.02
CA LEU A 94 -10.12 -4.05 2.20
C LEU A 94 -9.79 -3.88 3.69
N ASP A 95 -10.36 -4.73 4.54
CA ASP A 95 -10.16 -4.74 6.02
C ASP A 95 -8.70 -4.92 6.41
N MET A 96 -7.88 -5.41 5.48
CA MET A 96 -6.44 -5.51 5.66
C MET A 96 -5.71 -4.14 5.60
N LEU A 97 -6.37 -3.08 5.11
CA LEU A 97 -5.77 -1.76 5.01
C LEU A 97 -5.87 -1.01 6.34
N ASP A 98 -4.73 -0.79 6.95
CA ASP A 98 -4.56 -0.04 8.21
C ASP A 98 -3.59 1.14 8.03
N ALA A 99 -3.28 1.85 9.10
CA ALA A 99 -2.34 2.97 9.10
C ALA A 99 -0.89 2.60 8.70
N HIS A 100 -0.57 1.29 8.60
CA HIS A 100 0.72 0.77 8.14
C HIS A 100 0.61 0.14 6.75
N SER A 101 -0.40 0.53 5.97
CA SER A 101 -0.66 -0.05 4.65
C SER A 101 -0.56 0.98 3.55
N ALA A 102 0.00 0.56 2.41
CA ALA A 102 -0.06 1.23 1.12
C ALA A 102 -0.95 0.42 0.17
N PHE A 103 -1.87 1.10 -0.51
CA PHE A 103 -2.73 0.53 -1.53
C PHE A 103 -2.44 1.16 -2.89
N LEU A 104 -2.21 0.34 -3.92
CA LEU A 104 -1.92 0.81 -5.27
C LEU A 104 -2.86 0.22 -6.30
N THR A 105 -3.37 1.06 -7.20
CA THR A 105 -3.98 0.60 -8.44
C THR A 105 -2.98 0.69 -9.60
N LEU A 106 -2.75 -0.44 -10.28
CA LEU A 106 -1.74 -0.64 -11.30
C LEU A 106 -2.39 -1.17 -12.59
N PHE A 107 -3.48 -0.51 -12.98
CA PHE A 107 -4.22 -0.84 -14.21
C PHE A 107 -3.86 0.14 -15.35
N HIS A 108 -3.97 -0.33 -16.57
CA HIS A 108 -3.91 0.49 -17.78
C HIS A 108 -5.29 0.97 -18.22
N ASP A 109 -6.32 0.17 -17.97
CA ASP A 109 -7.71 0.51 -18.15
C ASP A 109 -8.33 1.03 -16.84
N HIS A 110 -9.32 1.89 -16.94
CA HIS A 110 -9.83 2.63 -15.79
C HIS A 110 -11.09 2.01 -15.17
N ASP A 111 -11.60 0.91 -15.72
CA ASP A 111 -12.87 0.33 -15.28
C ASP A 111 -12.78 -0.33 -13.89
N TRP A 112 -11.61 -0.87 -13.56
CA TRP A 112 -11.36 -1.55 -12.29
C TRP A 112 -11.07 -0.63 -11.11
N GLU A 113 -10.65 0.59 -11.38
CA GLU A 113 -10.11 1.48 -10.35
C GLU A 113 -11.18 2.14 -9.46
N PRO A 114 -12.34 2.62 -9.96
CA PRO A 114 -13.25 3.45 -9.17
C PRO A 114 -13.76 2.78 -7.91
N ALA A 115 -14.23 1.53 -8.02
CA ALA A 115 -14.77 0.79 -6.87
C ALA A 115 -13.67 0.48 -5.84
N LEU A 116 -12.48 0.06 -6.30
CA LEU A 116 -11.34 -0.24 -5.45
C LEU A 116 -10.81 1.01 -4.74
N LEU A 117 -10.68 2.12 -5.45
CA LEU A 117 -10.21 3.39 -4.87
C LEU A 117 -11.21 3.94 -3.85
N ARG A 118 -12.52 3.89 -4.15
CA ARG A 118 -13.55 4.28 -3.19
C ARG A 118 -13.40 3.47 -1.91
N ALA A 119 -13.33 2.14 -2.00
CA ALA A 119 -13.18 1.27 -0.86
C ALA A 119 -11.88 1.55 -0.08
N ALA A 120 -10.74 1.76 -0.77
CA ALA A 120 -9.48 2.09 -0.13
C ALA A 120 -9.50 3.45 0.57
N LEU A 121 -10.16 4.46 -0.02
CA LEU A 121 -10.29 5.81 0.56
C LEU A 121 -11.16 5.84 1.84
N ASP A 122 -12.00 4.84 2.04
CA ASP A 122 -12.79 4.66 3.27
C ASP A 122 -11.99 3.98 4.40
N THR A 123 -10.75 3.56 4.14
CA THR A 123 -9.85 2.91 5.11
C THR A 123 -8.83 3.91 5.70
N PRO A 124 -8.18 3.57 6.83
CA PRO A 124 -7.09 4.35 7.38
C PRO A 124 -5.75 4.14 6.68
N ALA A 125 -5.70 3.55 5.47
CA ALA A 125 -4.45 3.33 4.73
C ALA A 125 -3.63 4.62 4.62
N ARG A 126 -2.33 4.53 4.94
CA ARG A 126 -1.44 5.69 4.94
C ARG A 126 -1.13 6.21 3.54
N PHE A 127 -1.00 5.31 2.59
CA PHE A 127 -0.72 5.65 1.20
C PHE A 127 -1.76 5.00 0.29
N ILE A 128 -2.40 5.79 -0.56
CA ILE A 128 -3.32 5.30 -1.60
C ILE A 128 -2.88 5.96 -2.90
N GLY A 129 -2.49 5.16 -3.89
CA GLY A 129 -1.90 5.67 -5.11
C GLY A 129 -2.31 4.94 -6.38
N SER A 130 -2.17 5.62 -7.51
CA SER A 130 -2.51 5.08 -8.83
C SER A 130 -1.48 5.46 -9.87
N LEU A 131 -1.18 4.52 -10.77
CA LEU A 131 -0.40 4.78 -11.99
C LEU A 131 -1.17 5.68 -12.96
N GLY A 132 -0.44 6.29 -13.88
CA GLY A 132 -1.01 7.00 -15.02
C GLY A 132 -0.39 8.36 -15.29
N SER A 133 -1.08 9.19 -16.05
CA SER A 133 -0.71 10.57 -16.33
C SER A 133 -1.42 11.54 -15.38
N ARG A 134 -0.98 12.80 -15.33
CA ARG A 134 -1.71 13.87 -14.63
C ARG A 134 -3.16 13.98 -15.12
N ARG A 135 -3.37 13.90 -16.45
CA ARG A 135 -4.72 13.91 -17.04
C ARG A 135 -5.57 12.75 -16.52
N THR A 136 -5.03 11.55 -16.51
CA THR A 136 -5.70 10.36 -15.99
C THR A 136 -6.05 10.52 -14.50
N HIS A 137 -5.14 11.11 -13.72
CA HIS A 137 -5.37 11.35 -12.31
C HIS A 137 -6.55 12.32 -12.07
N GLU A 138 -6.65 13.41 -12.82
CA GLU A 138 -7.79 14.33 -12.71
C GLU A 138 -9.11 13.67 -13.14
N MET A 139 -9.11 12.88 -14.22
CA MET A 139 -10.31 12.11 -14.62
C MET A 139 -10.75 11.14 -13.50
N ARG A 140 -9.81 10.49 -12.84
CA ARG A 140 -10.06 9.57 -11.73
C ARG A 140 -10.70 10.29 -10.54
N LYS A 141 -10.19 11.47 -10.15
CA LYS A 141 -10.79 12.32 -9.11
C LYS A 141 -12.23 12.72 -9.46
N GLU A 142 -12.45 13.09 -10.73
CA GLU A 142 -13.81 13.45 -11.17
C GLU A 142 -14.78 12.26 -11.08
N THR A 143 -14.35 11.08 -11.47
CA THR A 143 -15.14 9.84 -11.31
C THR A 143 -15.48 9.60 -9.83
N LEU A 144 -14.53 9.77 -8.91
CA LEU A 144 -14.75 9.62 -7.48
C LEU A 144 -15.73 10.66 -6.93
N ARG A 145 -15.70 11.91 -7.42
CA ARG A 145 -16.70 12.95 -7.07
C ARG A 145 -18.11 12.57 -7.53
N GLN A 146 -18.24 12.03 -8.75
CA GLN A 146 -19.51 11.52 -9.27
C GLN A 146 -20.05 10.35 -8.43
N MET A 147 -19.16 9.54 -7.85
CA MET A 147 -19.48 8.48 -6.89
C MET A 147 -19.75 9.03 -5.48
N LYS A 148 -19.76 10.36 -5.28
CA LYS A 148 -20.01 11.05 -3.99
C LYS A 148 -18.96 10.72 -2.91
N VAL A 149 -17.73 10.43 -3.30
CA VAL A 149 -16.61 10.32 -2.36
C VAL A 149 -16.29 11.72 -1.82
N PRO A 150 -16.14 11.91 -0.49
CA PRO A 150 -15.81 13.21 0.09
C PRO A 150 -14.47 13.77 -0.42
N GLU A 151 -14.39 15.07 -0.67
CA GLU A 151 -13.18 15.71 -1.18
C GLU A 151 -11.96 15.51 -0.25
N ALA A 152 -12.20 15.48 1.06
CA ALA A 152 -11.16 15.16 2.05
C ALA A 152 -10.57 13.76 1.83
N SER A 153 -11.38 12.76 1.43
CA SER A 153 -10.89 11.44 1.09
C SER A 153 -10.17 11.45 -0.26
N ILE A 154 -10.73 12.13 -1.27
CA ILE A 154 -10.12 12.25 -2.61
C ILE A 154 -8.74 12.90 -2.52
N SER A 155 -8.53 13.88 -1.64
CA SER A 155 -7.24 14.55 -1.45
C SER A 155 -6.12 13.62 -0.99
N ARG A 156 -6.45 12.46 -0.40
CA ARG A 156 -5.49 11.42 0.01
C ARG A 156 -4.97 10.59 -1.16
N LEU A 157 -5.66 10.63 -2.31
CA LEU A 157 -5.27 9.87 -3.49
C LEU A 157 -4.04 10.50 -4.16
N ARG A 158 -2.96 9.76 -4.25
CA ARG A 158 -1.72 10.12 -4.93
C ARG A 158 -1.75 9.67 -6.39
N GLY A 159 -1.29 10.52 -7.30
CA GLY A 159 -1.18 10.18 -8.71
C GLY A 159 -0.74 11.35 -9.59
N PRO A 160 0.00 11.05 -10.63
CA PRO A 160 0.66 9.78 -10.89
C PRO A 160 1.71 9.45 -9.83
N ILE A 161 1.77 8.15 -9.43
CA ILE A 161 2.74 7.70 -8.43
C ILE A 161 4.14 7.56 -9.03
N GLY A 162 5.14 7.82 -8.18
CA GLY A 162 6.55 7.68 -8.47
C GLY A 162 7.32 9.00 -8.36
N LEU A 163 8.50 8.95 -7.73
CA LEU A 163 9.36 10.13 -7.54
C LEU A 163 10.02 10.60 -8.85
N VAL A 164 10.24 9.67 -9.79
CA VAL A 164 10.88 9.96 -11.07
C VAL A 164 9.85 9.97 -12.18
N PRO A 165 9.63 11.10 -12.86
CA PRO A 165 8.63 11.18 -13.93
C PRO A 165 9.11 10.53 -15.23
N SER A 166 8.15 10.18 -16.11
CA SER A 166 8.40 9.74 -17.48
C SER A 166 9.23 8.46 -17.66
N LEU A 167 9.27 7.60 -16.65
CA LEU A 167 9.85 6.26 -16.78
C LEU A 167 9.01 5.39 -17.71
N ARG A 168 9.68 4.44 -18.42
CA ARG A 168 9.03 3.59 -19.43
C ARG A 168 9.10 2.10 -19.12
N ASP A 169 10.13 1.66 -18.43
CA ASP A 169 10.27 0.26 -18.05
C ASP A 169 9.59 -0.05 -16.72
N ALA A 170 9.05 -1.25 -16.60
CA ALA A 170 8.23 -1.67 -15.46
C ALA A 170 9.01 -1.67 -14.14
N SER A 171 10.27 -2.07 -14.16
CA SER A 171 11.09 -2.16 -12.96
C SER A 171 11.45 -0.79 -12.41
N SER A 172 11.84 0.16 -13.26
CA SER A 172 12.12 1.53 -12.84
C SER A 172 10.88 2.25 -12.32
N ILE A 173 9.72 2.03 -12.95
CA ILE A 173 8.43 2.55 -12.46
C ILE A 173 8.14 2.00 -11.07
N ALA A 174 8.30 0.69 -10.86
CA ALA A 174 8.05 0.04 -9.59
C ALA A 174 9.01 0.56 -8.49
N VAL A 175 10.30 0.71 -8.78
CA VAL A 175 11.29 1.30 -7.85
C VAL A 175 10.92 2.72 -7.49
N SER A 176 10.55 3.55 -8.48
CA SER A 176 10.19 4.95 -8.28
C SER A 176 8.92 5.09 -7.41
N ALA A 177 7.90 4.26 -7.66
CA ALA A 177 6.67 4.23 -6.87
C ALA A 177 6.92 3.74 -5.44
N LEU A 178 7.74 2.70 -5.26
CA LEU A 178 8.08 2.20 -3.94
C LEU A 178 8.90 3.21 -3.13
N ALA A 179 9.80 3.95 -3.77
CA ALA A 179 10.57 5.02 -3.13
C ALA A 179 9.64 6.14 -2.58
N GLU A 180 8.58 6.51 -3.30
CA GLU A 180 7.57 7.45 -2.83
C GLU A 180 6.83 6.91 -1.60
N ILE A 181 6.45 5.63 -1.63
CA ILE A 181 5.80 4.97 -0.49
C ILE A 181 6.72 4.97 0.73
N ILE A 182 8.00 4.61 0.56
CA ILE A 182 8.98 4.60 1.65
C ILE A 182 9.13 6.01 2.25
N ALA A 183 9.18 7.04 1.43
CA ALA A 183 9.26 8.42 1.90
C ALA A 183 8.05 8.80 2.76
N GLU A 184 6.84 8.39 2.38
CA GLU A 184 5.61 8.65 3.13
C GLU A 184 5.59 7.93 4.50
N PHE A 185 6.13 6.72 4.59
CA PHE A 185 6.17 5.96 5.85
C PHE A 185 7.28 6.42 6.81
N ARG A 186 8.25 7.23 6.37
CA ARG A 186 9.31 7.77 7.20
C ARG A 186 8.95 9.10 7.85
N ASN A 187 7.91 9.78 7.36
CA ASN A 187 7.38 11.03 7.88
C ASN A 187 6.22 10.75 8.85
#